data_f8ff34a91b7c6c67d901d9886b496c96
#
_entry.id   f8ff34a91b7c6c67d901d9886b496c96
#
_cell.length_a   1.000
_cell.length_b   1.000
_cell.length_c   1.000
_cell.angle_alpha   90.00
_cell.angle_beta   90.00
_cell.angle_gamma   90.00
#
_symmetry.space_group_name_H-M   'P 1'
#
loop_
_entity.id
_entity.type
_entity.pdbx_description
1 polymer ?
#
loop_
_entity_poly.entity_id
_entity_poly.type
_entity_poly.pdbx_seq_one_letter_code
_entity_poly.pdbx_strand_id
1 'polypeptide(L)'
;MAQAEVSHANDDLAQIRESVRALCAKFPGEYWRSLDRERGYPTEFVAALTNAGFLAALIPEQYGGSGLSMTAAAVIMEEIQASGCNGAACHAQMYTMGTVLRHGSADQKARYLPGIAKGSL
;
A
#
# COMPACT_ATOMS: atom_id res chain seq x y z
N MET A 1 -1.28 -20.15 -23.21
CA MET A 1 -2.09 -19.04 -22.67
C MET A 1 -1.96 -18.94 -21.14
N ALA A 2 -2.31 -19.95 -20.37
CA ALA A 2 -2.20 -19.93 -18.91
C ALA A 2 -0.76 -19.69 -18.39
N GLN A 3 0.25 -20.26 -19.04
CA GLN A 3 1.66 -20.05 -18.63
C GLN A 3 2.15 -18.63 -18.89
N ALA A 4 1.69 -17.98 -19.97
CA ALA A 4 2.06 -16.59 -20.27
C ALA A 4 1.43 -15.63 -19.26
N GLU A 5 0.17 -15.86 -18.87
CA GLU A 5 -0.52 -15.06 -17.86
C GLU A 5 0.14 -15.18 -16.49
N VAL A 6 0.53 -16.39 -16.08
CA VAL A 6 1.26 -16.64 -14.83
C VAL A 6 2.63 -15.94 -14.85
N SER A 7 3.34 -15.99 -15.99
CA SER A 7 4.63 -15.32 -16.14
C SER A 7 4.51 -13.80 -16.00
N HIS A 8 3.51 -13.18 -16.64
CA HIS A 8 3.25 -11.74 -16.52
C HIS A 8 2.88 -11.33 -15.09
N ALA A 9 2.03 -12.12 -14.42
CA ALA A 9 1.66 -11.86 -13.04
C ALA A 9 2.88 -11.92 -12.10
N ASN A 10 3.78 -12.88 -12.31
CA ASN A 10 5.02 -12.99 -11.53
C ASN A 10 5.97 -11.83 -11.80
N ASP A 11 6.08 -11.38 -13.05
CA ASP A 11 6.90 -10.22 -13.43
C ASP A 11 6.35 -8.95 -12.79
N ASP A 12 5.02 -8.77 -12.76
CA ASP A 12 4.36 -7.63 -12.12
C ASP A 12 4.61 -7.63 -10.60
N LEU A 13 4.53 -8.80 -9.95
CA LEU A 13 4.82 -8.93 -8.53
C LEU A 13 6.29 -8.63 -8.22
N ALA A 14 7.22 -9.11 -9.05
CA ALA A 14 8.64 -8.82 -8.91
C ALA A 14 8.91 -7.32 -9.03
N GLN A 15 8.24 -6.65 -9.95
CA GLN A 15 8.34 -5.22 -10.16
C GLN A 15 7.80 -4.42 -8.97
N ILE A 16 6.69 -4.85 -8.39
CA ILE A 16 6.12 -4.27 -7.17
C ILE A 16 7.11 -4.42 -6.01
N ARG A 17 7.69 -5.60 -5.82
CA ARG A 17 8.71 -5.86 -4.78
C ARG A 17 9.88 -4.88 -4.91
N GLU A 18 10.41 -4.75 -6.11
CA GLU A 18 11.54 -3.88 -6.38
C GLU A 18 11.21 -2.41 -6.11
N SER A 19 10.03 -1.96 -6.52
CA SER A 19 9.56 -0.60 -6.28
C SER A 19 9.38 -0.29 -4.80
N VAL A 20 8.82 -1.22 -4.04
CA VAL A 20 8.65 -1.07 -2.59
C VAL A 20 10.00 -1.04 -1.89
N ARG A 21 10.92 -1.92 -2.25
CA ARG A 21 12.29 -1.92 -1.70
C ARG A 21 13.00 -0.59 -1.94
N ALA A 22 12.91 -0.06 -3.15
CA ALA A 22 13.53 1.20 -3.52
C ALA A 22 12.96 2.36 -2.69
N LEU A 23 11.65 2.38 -2.48
CA LEU A 23 10.99 3.37 -1.62
C LEU A 23 11.45 3.22 -0.18
N CYS A 24 11.44 2.01 0.37
CA CYS A 24 11.83 1.74 1.75
C CYS A 24 13.30 2.06 2.02
N ALA A 25 14.16 1.94 1.02
CA ALA A 25 15.59 2.27 1.15
C ALA A 25 15.83 3.74 1.49
N LYS A 26 14.87 4.62 1.22
CA LYS A 26 14.93 6.05 1.57
C LYS A 26 14.62 6.30 3.05
N PHE A 27 14.17 5.29 3.78
CA PHE A 27 13.78 5.39 5.18
C PHE A 27 14.57 4.36 6.02
N PRO A 28 15.88 4.61 6.23
CA PRO A 28 16.76 3.68 6.93
C PRO A 28 16.47 3.64 8.43
N GLY A 29 17.13 2.72 9.13
CA GLY A 29 16.92 2.48 10.56
C GLY A 29 16.97 3.72 11.43
N GLU A 30 17.81 4.72 11.11
CA GLU A 30 17.89 5.97 11.90
C GLU A 30 16.59 6.77 11.84
N TYR A 31 15.91 6.78 10.69
CA TYR A 31 14.59 7.40 10.57
C TYR A 31 13.61 6.81 11.58
N TRP A 32 13.56 5.49 11.67
CA TRP A 32 12.65 4.77 12.58
C TRP A 32 13.06 4.94 14.04
N ARG A 33 14.34 4.90 14.34
CA ARG A 33 14.84 5.13 15.71
C ARG A 33 14.51 6.55 16.20
N SER A 34 14.63 7.53 15.31
CA SER A 34 14.30 8.92 15.63
C SER A 34 12.81 9.08 15.96
N LEU A 35 11.95 8.48 15.14
CA LEU A 35 10.50 8.49 15.40
C LEU A 35 10.16 7.81 16.73
N ASP A 36 10.82 6.70 17.04
CA ASP A 36 10.59 5.99 18.29
C ASP A 36 10.96 6.85 19.50
N ARG A 37 12.11 7.52 19.45
CA ARG A 37 12.54 8.44 20.51
C ARG A 37 11.55 9.58 20.71
N GLU A 38 11.03 10.13 19.64
CA GLU A 38 10.12 11.28 19.63
C GLU A 38 8.66 10.90 19.81
N ARG A 39 8.34 9.60 19.78
CA ARG A 39 6.97 9.05 19.73
C ARG A 39 6.18 9.66 18.56
N GLY A 40 6.87 9.82 17.42
CA GLY A 40 6.34 10.47 16.23
C GLY A 40 5.60 9.51 15.30
N TYR A 41 4.83 10.09 14.40
CA TYR A 41 4.18 9.38 13.31
C TYR A 41 5.05 9.45 12.04
N PRO A 42 5.17 8.35 11.26
CA PRO A 42 6.04 8.35 10.07
C PRO A 42 5.39 9.06 8.87
N THR A 43 5.19 10.36 9.00
CA THR A 43 4.46 11.19 8.02
C THR A 43 5.06 11.10 6.62
N GLU A 44 6.39 11.24 6.51
CA GLU A 44 7.08 11.23 5.22
C GLU A 44 7.02 9.86 4.55
N PHE A 45 7.15 8.80 5.34
CA PHE A 45 7.04 7.43 4.84
C PHE A 45 5.63 7.14 4.32
N VAL A 46 4.62 7.50 5.10
CA VAL A 46 3.21 7.32 4.71
C VAL A 46 2.88 8.14 3.46
N ALA A 47 3.37 9.37 3.38
CA ALA A 47 3.20 10.22 2.19
C ALA A 47 3.85 9.58 0.96
N ALA A 48 5.05 9.01 1.11
CA ALA A 48 5.74 8.33 0.01
C ALA A 48 4.96 7.11 -0.49
N LEU A 49 4.43 6.30 0.42
CA LEU A 49 3.57 5.14 0.07
C LEU A 49 2.29 5.59 -0.63
N THR A 50 1.65 6.64 -0.12
CA THR A 50 0.43 7.21 -0.70
C THR A 50 0.68 7.68 -2.13
N ASN A 51 1.74 8.47 -2.33
CA ASN A 51 2.09 9.03 -3.64
C ASN A 51 2.47 7.95 -4.66
N ALA A 52 3.03 6.84 -4.20
CA ALA A 52 3.36 5.71 -5.05
C ALA A 52 2.14 4.82 -5.37
N GLY A 53 1.00 5.06 -4.74
CA GLY A 53 -0.23 4.30 -4.95
C GLY A 53 -0.32 3.02 -4.12
N PHE A 54 0.64 2.73 -3.26
CA PHE A 54 0.66 1.49 -2.48
C PHE A 54 -0.41 1.46 -1.38
N LEU A 55 -0.79 2.62 -0.85
CA LEU A 55 -1.87 2.71 0.15
C LEU A 55 -3.27 2.72 -0.49
N ALA A 56 -3.36 2.64 -1.80
CA ALA A 56 -4.60 2.49 -2.55
C ALA A 56 -4.61 1.18 -3.36
N ALA A 57 -3.80 0.21 -2.96
CA ALA A 57 -3.53 -1.00 -3.74
C ALA A 57 -4.80 -1.73 -4.17
N LEU A 58 -5.72 -1.97 -3.24
CA LEU A 58 -6.95 -2.74 -3.48
C LEU A 58 -8.10 -1.90 -4.05
N ILE A 59 -7.98 -0.58 -4.04
CA ILE A 59 -9.05 0.30 -4.48
C ILE A 59 -9.09 0.31 -6.02
N PRO A 60 -10.27 0.04 -6.64
CA PRO A 60 -10.40 0.09 -8.09
C PRO A 60 -10.06 1.47 -8.68
N GLU A 61 -9.63 1.48 -9.92
CA GLU A 61 -9.25 2.70 -10.64
C GLU A 61 -10.40 3.72 -10.70
N GLN A 62 -11.64 3.25 -10.77
CA GLN A 62 -12.82 4.13 -10.80
C GLN A 62 -12.94 5.02 -9.55
N TYR A 63 -12.30 4.63 -8.43
CA TYR A 63 -12.25 5.42 -7.19
C TYR A 63 -10.89 6.06 -6.97
N GLY A 64 -10.02 6.02 -7.97
CA GLY A 64 -8.69 6.62 -7.90
C GLY A 64 -7.61 5.72 -7.32
N GLY A 65 -7.87 4.42 -7.20
CA GLY A 65 -6.93 3.44 -6.67
C GLY A 65 -6.04 2.79 -7.72
N SER A 66 -5.20 1.88 -7.26
CA SER A 66 -4.25 1.15 -8.11
C SER A 66 -4.83 -0.13 -8.73
N GLY A 67 -5.97 -0.60 -8.24
CA GLY A 67 -6.67 -1.76 -8.79
C GLY A 67 -5.89 -3.06 -8.76
N LEU A 68 -5.04 -3.25 -7.76
CA LEU A 68 -4.19 -4.43 -7.63
C LEU A 68 -4.92 -5.59 -6.93
N SER A 69 -4.38 -6.79 -7.07
CA SER A 69 -4.90 -7.99 -6.43
C SER A 69 -4.54 -8.04 -4.94
N MET A 70 -5.23 -8.93 -4.22
CA MET A 70 -4.89 -9.23 -2.82
C MET A 70 -3.46 -9.77 -2.69
N THR A 71 -3.01 -10.58 -3.65
CA THR A 71 -1.63 -11.08 -3.68
C THR A 71 -0.63 -9.92 -3.78
N ALA A 72 -0.89 -8.95 -4.64
CA ALA A 72 -0.04 -7.76 -4.77
C ALA A 72 -0.03 -6.93 -3.48
N ALA A 73 -1.17 -6.77 -2.82
CA ALA A 73 -1.24 -6.10 -1.52
C ALA A 73 -0.41 -6.82 -0.46
N ALA A 74 -0.47 -8.15 -0.43
CA ALA A 74 0.35 -8.96 0.48
C ALA A 74 1.85 -8.79 0.21
N VAL A 75 2.24 -8.73 -1.06
CA VAL A 75 3.64 -8.49 -1.48
C VAL A 75 4.13 -7.12 -1.00
N ILE A 76 3.30 -6.10 -1.12
CA ILE A 76 3.64 -4.75 -0.63
C ILE A 76 3.92 -4.79 0.88
N MET A 77 3.04 -5.40 1.65
CA MET A 77 3.21 -5.53 3.11
C MET A 77 4.46 -6.32 3.48
N GLU A 78 4.68 -7.45 2.79
CA GLU A 78 5.85 -8.29 3.02
C GLU A 78 7.16 -7.52 2.81
N GLU A 79 7.26 -6.77 1.71
CA GLU A 79 8.48 -6.01 1.40
C GLU A 79 8.70 -4.84 2.37
N ILE A 80 7.65 -4.18 2.82
CA ILE A 80 7.76 -3.13 3.85
C ILE A 80 8.37 -3.73 5.12
N GLN A 81 7.84 -4.86 5.59
CA GLN A 81 8.33 -5.52 6.80
C GLN A 81 9.73 -6.08 6.62
N ALA A 82 10.02 -6.70 5.48
CA ALA A 82 11.35 -7.24 5.18
C ALA A 82 12.42 -6.15 5.10
N SER A 83 12.03 -4.93 4.72
CA SER A 83 12.93 -3.77 4.66
C SER A 83 13.22 -3.14 6.03
N GLY A 84 12.58 -3.61 7.09
CA GLY A 84 12.75 -3.05 8.42
C GLY A 84 11.94 -1.79 8.70
N CYS A 85 11.05 -1.42 7.78
CA CYS A 85 10.15 -0.29 7.95
C CYS A 85 8.90 -0.69 8.75
N ASN A 86 8.24 0.29 9.37
CA ASN A 86 7.01 0.03 10.11
C ASN A 86 5.81 0.03 9.16
N GLY A 87 5.20 -1.14 8.98
CA GLY A 87 4.06 -1.32 8.08
C GLY A 87 2.68 -1.08 8.70
N ALA A 88 2.60 -0.57 9.92
CA ALA A 88 1.33 -0.44 10.66
C ALA A 88 0.30 0.41 9.92
N ALA A 89 0.69 1.57 9.40
CA ALA A 89 -0.20 2.44 8.64
C ALA A 89 -0.68 1.80 7.35
N CYS A 90 0.21 1.11 6.65
CA CYS A 90 -0.14 0.37 5.44
C CYS A 90 -1.13 -0.76 5.74
N HIS A 91 -0.88 -1.52 6.79
CA HIS A 91 -1.79 -2.59 7.23
C HIS A 91 -3.19 -2.04 7.58
N ALA A 92 -3.23 -0.98 8.37
CA ALA A 92 -4.50 -0.34 8.74
C ALA A 92 -5.28 0.13 7.50
N GLN A 93 -4.58 0.72 6.55
CA GLN A 93 -5.19 1.18 5.29
C GLN A 93 -5.72 -0.01 4.47
N MET A 94 -4.95 -1.10 4.39
CA MET A 94 -5.36 -2.30 3.65
C MET A 94 -6.64 -2.93 4.19
N TYR A 95 -6.76 -3.12 5.51
CA TYR A 95 -7.97 -3.72 6.05
C TYR A 95 -9.16 -2.76 6.01
N THR A 96 -8.93 -1.45 6.14
CA THR A 96 -10.00 -0.44 6.05
C THR A 96 -10.57 -0.39 4.64
N MET A 97 -9.72 -0.24 3.61
CA MET A 97 -10.20 -0.23 2.23
C MET A 97 -10.83 -1.56 1.83
N GLY A 98 -10.25 -2.67 2.28
CA GLY A 98 -10.79 -4.01 2.03
C GLY A 98 -12.18 -4.21 2.62
N THR A 99 -12.40 -3.69 3.81
CA THR A 99 -13.70 -3.75 4.49
C THR A 99 -14.76 -2.94 3.73
N VAL A 100 -14.42 -1.71 3.35
CA VAL A 100 -15.34 -0.85 2.57
C VAL A 100 -15.65 -1.49 1.21
N LEU A 101 -14.65 -2.04 0.54
CA LEU A 101 -14.84 -2.70 -0.76
C LEU A 101 -15.73 -3.93 -0.66
N ARG A 102 -15.58 -4.73 0.38
CA ARG A 102 -16.32 -5.98 0.55
C ARG A 102 -17.74 -5.76 1.08
N HIS A 103 -17.91 -4.86 2.03
CA HIS A 103 -19.16 -4.71 2.79
C HIS A 103 -19.86 -3.37 2.61
N GLY A 104 -19.19 -2.37 2.02
CA GLY A 104 -19.77 -1.06 1.83
C GLY A 104 -20.84 -1.02 0.75
N SER A 105 -21.83 -0.12 0.91
CA SER A 105 -22.80 0.20 -0.13
C SER A 105 -22.12 1.00 -1.25
N ALA A 106 -22.80 1.13 -2.40
CA ALA A 106 -22.32 1.95 -3.50
C ALA A 106 -22.03 3.39 -3.06
N ASP A 107 -22.93 3.96 -2.25
CA ASP A 107 -22.77 5.32 -1.71
C ASP A 107 -21.56 5.43 -0.77
N GLN A 108 -21.36 4.45 0.10
CA GLN A 108 -20.21 4.42 1.00
C GLN A 108 -18.90 4.31 0.23
N LYS A 109 -18.85 3.45 -0.78
CA LYS A 109 -17.66 3.32 -1.63
C LYS A 109 -17.32 4.63 -2.35
N ALA A 110 -18.32 5.26 -2.96
CA ALA A 110 -18.14 6.53 -3.66
C ALA A 110 -17.72 7.66 -2.71
N ARG A 111 -18.19 7.62 -1.47
CA ARG A 111 -17.90 8.65 -0.46
C ARG A 111 -16.51 8.49 0.16
N TYR A 112 -16.09 7.28 0.49
CA TYR A 112 -14.88 7.07 1.30
C TYR A 112 -13.65 6.65 0.49
N LEU A 113 -13.80 5.79 -0.53
CA LEU A 113 -12.66 5.24 -1.24
C LEU A 113 -11.78 6.28 -1.93
N PRO A 114 -12.33 7.33 -2.58
CA PRO A 114 -11.46 8.35 -3.18
C PRO A 114 -10.59 9.09 -2.17
N GLY A 115 -11.12 9.39 -1.00
CA GLY A 115 -10.37 10.04 0.09
C GLY A 115 -9.27 9.14 0.65
N ILE A 116 -9.56 7.85 0.81
CA ILE A 116 -8.57 6.85 1.23
C ILE A 116 -7.45 6.75 0.19
N ALA A 117 -7.80 6.69 -1.09
CA ALA A 117 -6.81 6.60 -2.18
C ALA A 117 -5.85 7.80 -2.23
N LYS A 118 -6.37 8.99 -1.94
CA LYS A 118 -5.58 10.23 -1.94
C LYS A 118 -4.80 10.47 -0.64
N GLY A 119 -5.10 9.73 0.39
CA GLY A 119 -4.51 9.94 1.70
C GLY A 119 -5.08 11.11 2.48
N SER A 120 -6.27 11.60 2.09
CA SER A 120 -6.96 12.71 2.78
C SER A 120 -7.93 12.23 3.85
N LEU A 121 -8.06 10.90 3.97
CA LEU A 121 -8.99 10.30 4.92
C LEU A 121 -8.29 9.25 5.76
#